data_cc8905bf19b9eaada649896e07c3e529
#
_entry.id   cc8905bf19b9eaada649896e07c3e529
#
_cell.length_a   1.000
_cell.length_b   1.000
_cell.length_c   1.000
_cell.angle_alpha   90.00
_cell.angle_beta   90.00
_cell.angle_gamma   90.00
#
_symmetry.space_group_name_H-M   'P 1'
#
loop_
_entity.id
_entity.type
_entity.pdbx_description
1 polymer ?
#
loop_
_entity_poly.entity_id
_entity_poly.type
_entity_poly.pdbx_seq_one_letter_code
_entity_poly.pdbx_strand_id
1 'polypeptide(L)'
;MESRIAKDWQEHHPAKVIRIKVFMEEQGFTQEFDEIDPIAYHAVIFDNDQPVACGRLYQKEGTTDTYLLGRIAVLKEYRKQHLGAKILELLENKIKDLNGKKAELSAQISAVGFYEKSGYHKQGDVYFDEYCQHIKMIKYL
;
A
#
# COMPACT_ATOMS: atom_id res chain seq x y z
N MET A 1 4.77 -5.97 17.72
CA MET A 1 4.95 -6.48 16.35
C MET A 1 6.16 -5.80 15.70
N GLU A 2 6.86 -6.54 14.89
CA GLU A 2 8.04 -6.04 14.19
C GLU A 2 7.66 -5.51 12.81
N SER A 3 8.37 -4.48 12.33
CA SER A 3 8.14 -3.95 10.98
C SER A 3 9.46 -3.77 10.24
N ARG A 4 9.41 -3.92 8.92
CA ARG A 4 10.56 -3.69 8.03
C ARG A 4 10.10 -3.00 6.77
N ILE A 5 10.97 -2.16 6.20
CA ILE A 5 10.75 -1.53 4.90
C ILE A 5 12.06 -1.54 4.11
N ALA A 6 12.04 -2.10 2.90
CA ALA A 6 13.23 -2.21 2.05
C ALA A 6 12.83 -2.40 0.59
N LYS A 7 13.82 -2.25 -0.32
CA LYS A 7 13.66 -2.50 -1.76
C LYS A 7 13.88 -3.96 -2.16
N ASP A 8 14.11 -4.85 -1.22
CA ASP A 8 14.33 -6.24 -1.54
C ASP A 8 13.04 -6.88 -2.10
N TRP A 9 13.16 -7.56 -3.22
CA TRP A 9 12.04 -8.25 -3.84
C TRP A 9 12.54 -9.59 -4.37
N GLN A 10 12.21 -10.64 -3.66
CA GLN A 10 12.62 -12.00 -3.97
C GLN A 10 11.40 -12.88 -4.17
N GLU A 11 11.60 -14.06 -4.75
CA GLU A 11 10.51 -15.00 -5.03
C GLU A 11 9.63 -15.29 -3.82
N HIS A 12 10.23 -15.39 -2.64
CA HIS A 12 9.53 -15.70 -1.40
C HIS A 12 9.39 -14.50 -0.48
N HIS A 13 9.30 -13.29 -1.06
CA HIS A 13 9.15 -12.08 -0.24
C HIS A 13 7.88 -12.17 0.63
N PRO A 14 7.96 -11.81 1.92
CA PRO A 14 6.83 -11.95 2.85
C PRO A 14 5.54 -11.28 2.40
N ALA A 15 5.64 -10.14 1.71
CA ALA A 15 4.45 -9.43 1.22
C ALA A 15 3.63 -10.28 0.24
N LYS A 16 4.25 -11.20 -0.48
CA LYS A 16 3.53 -12.03 -1.48
C LYS A 16 2.44 -12.87 -0.84
N VAL A 17 2.70 -13.45 0.32
CA VAL A 17 1.71 -14.26 1.03
C VAL A 17 0.49 -13.43 1.38
N ILE A 18 0.70 -12.22 1.91
CA ILE A 18 -0.38 -11.32 2.28
C ILE A 18 -1.18 -10.91 1.05
N ARG A 19 -0.50 -10.54 -0.02
CA ARG A 19 -1.13 -10.04 -1.25
C ARG A 19 -1.94 -11.12 -1.95
N ILE A 20 -1.46 -12.36 -1.95
CA ILE A 20 -2.22 -13.49 -2.49
C ILE A 20 -3.50 -13.68 -1.69
N LYS A 21 -3.41 -13.72 -0.36
CA LYS A 21 -4.58 -13.96 0.48
C LYS A 21 -5.61 -12.85 0.39
N VAL A 22 -5.18 -11.59 0.39
CA VAL A 22 -6.10 -10.45 0.42
C VAL A 22 -6.59 -10.09 -0.98
N PHE A 23 -5.69 -9.87 -1.93
CA PHE A 23 -6.11 -9.36 -3.23
C PHE A 23 -6.60 -10.44 -4.18
N MET A 24 -5.97 -11.62 -4.18
CA MET A 24 -6.35 -12.69 -5.10
C MET A 24 -7.43 -13.60 -4.52
N GLU A 25 -7.23 -14.14 -3.32
CA GLU A 25 -8.19 -15.10 -2.74
C GLU A 25 -9.43 -14.41 -2.19
N GLU A 26 -9.27 -13.33 -1.43
CA GLU A 26 -10.40 -12.64 -0.80
C GLU A 26 -11.12 -11.72 -1.77
N GLN A 27 -10.39 -10.91 -2.55
CA GLN A 27 -10.97 -9.87 -3.43
C GLN A 27 -11.08 -10.28 -4.89
N GLY A 28 -10.42 -11.35 -5.32
CA GLY A 28 -10.56 -11.90 -6.66
C GLY A 28 -9.78 -11.22 -7.77
N PHE A 29 -8.80 -10.38 -7.45
CA PHE A 29 -7.94 -9.79 -8.47
C PHE A 29 -7.05 -10.86 -9.10
N THR A 30 -6.78 -10.75 -10.40
CA THR A 30 -6.00 -11.73 -11.15
C THR A 30 -4.58 -11.27 -11.48
N GLN A 31 -4.34 -9.95 -11.52
CA GLN A 31 -3.04 -9.37 -11.87
C GLN A 31 -2.48 -8.59 -10.67
N GLU A 32 -2.02 -9.34 -9.67
CA GLU A 32 -1.56 -8.73 -8.42
C GLU A 32 -0.09 -8.30 -8.47
N PHE A 33 0.77 -9.12 -9.08
CA PHE A 33 2.22 -8.84 -9.16
C PHE A 33 2.55 -8.20 -10.49
N ASP A 34 3.47 -7.23 -10.50
CA ASP A 34 3.77 -6.45 -11.69
C ASP A 34 5.25 -6.04 -11.75
N GLU A 35 5.61 -5.29 -12.79
CA GLU A 35 6.97 -4.82 -13.02
C GLU A 35 7.41 -3.73 -12.03
N ILE A 36 6.51 -3.18 -11.26
CA ILE A 36 6.82 -2.19 -10.23
C ILE A 36 7.42 -2.86 -8.99
N ASP A 37 7.03 -4.10 -8.70
CA ASP A 37 7.46 -4.78 -7.49
C ASP A 37 8.98 -4.80 -7.29
N PRO A 38 9.79 -5.09 -8.31
CA PRO A 38 11.26 -5.10 -8.11
C PRO A 38 11.86 -3.73 -7.80
N ILE A 39 11.22 -2.63 -8.18
CA ILE A 39 11.75 -1.28 -7.97
C ILE A 39 11.13 -0.56 -6.79
N ALA A 40 10.08 -1.09 -6.20
CA ALA A 40 9.37 -0.46 -5.10
C ALA A 40 10.02 -0.75 -3.75
N TYR A 41 9.80 0.15 -2.78
CA TYR A 41 10.00 -0.19 -1.37
C TYR A 41 8.78 -0.94 -0.87
N HIS A 42 9.01 -1.99 -0.08
CA HIS A 42 7.96 -2.82 0.50
C HIS A 42 8.03 -2.75 2.02
N ALA A 43 6.92 -2.38 2.65
CA ALA A 43 6.77 -2.38 4.09
C ALA A 43 6.02 -3.65 4.50
N VAL A 44 6.47 -4.32 5.54
CA VAL A 44 5.82 -5.52 6.08
C VAL A 44 5.81 -5.44 7.60
N ILE A 45 4.68 -5.75 8.21
CA ILE A 45 4.55 -5.90 9.66
C ILE A 45 4.40 -7.40 9.95
N PHE A 46 5.12 -7.85 10.97
CA PHE A 46 5.14 -9.26 11.41
C PHE A 46 4.56 -9.40 12.80
N ASP A 47 3.76 -10.44 13.01
CA ASP A 47 3.39 -10.91 14.33
C ASP A 47 4.23 -12.16 14.59
N ASN A 48 5.22 -12.02 15.48
CA ASN A 48 6.31 -12.97 15.60
C ASN A 48 6.97 -13.09 14.21
N ASP A 49 7.00 -14.27 13.62
CA ASP A 49 7.60 -14.43 12.29
C ASP A 49 6.57 -14.47 11.16
N GLN A 50 5.29 -14.23 11.47
CA GLN A 50 4.22 -14.26 10.48
C GLN A 50 3.99 -12.88 9.88
N PRO A 51 4.12 -12.71 8.56
CA PRO A 51 3.75 -11.45 7.91
C PRO A 51 2.22 -11.27 7.95
N VAL A 52 1.78 -10.11 8.44
CA VAL A 52 0.35 -9.85 8.66
C VAL A 52 -0.19 -8.61 7.98
N ALA A 53 0.69 -7.68 7.58
CA ALA A 53 0.29 -6.46 6.87
C ALA A 53 1.42 -6.03 5.94
N CYS A 54 1.07 -5.39 4.83
CA CYS A 54 2.07 -4.91 3.87
C CYS A 54 1.59 -3.66 3.12
N GLY A 55 2.53 -3.04 2.43
CA GLY A 55 2.28 -1.95 1.51
C GLY A 55 3.53 -1.68 0.70
N ARG A 56 3.39 -1.00 -0.44
CA ARG A 56 4.55 -0.62 -1.26
C ARG A 56 4.49 0.85 -1.63
N LEU A 57 5.67 1.42 -1.95
CA LEU A 57 5.76 2.76 -2.49
C LEU A 57 6.80 2.82 -3.59
N TYR A 58 6.59 3.69 -4.56
CA TYR A 58 7.55 3.98 -5.61
C TYR A 58 7.34 5.39 -6.13
N GLN A 59 8.41 5.97 -6.72
CA GLN A 59 8.34 7.32 -7.22
C GLN A 59 7.43 7.40 -8.45
N LYS A 60 6.57 8.41 -8.49
CA LYS A 60 5.69 8.64 -9.65
C LYS A 60 6.53 9.15 -10.81
N GLU A 61 6.41 8.50 -11.97
CA GLU A 61 7.13 8.86 -13.17
C GLU A 61 6.86 10.32 -13.57
N GLY A 62 7.92 11.03 -13.96
CA GLY A 62 7.81 12.43 -14.35
C GLY A 62 7.78 13.41 -13.19
N THR A 63 7.95 12.93 -11.95
CA THR A 63 8.01 13.79 -10.75
C THR A 63 9.27 13.53 -9.95
N THR A 64 9.63 14.48 -9.08
CA THR A 64 10.75 14.33 -8.16
C THR A 64 10.30 14.23 -6.70
N ASP A 65 9.07 14.63 -6.40
CA ASP A 65 8.58 14.76 -5.02
C ASP A 65 7.33 13.94 -4.73
N THR A 66 6.77 13.25 -5.72
CA THR A 66 5.52 12.49 -5.56
C THR A 66 5.80 10.99 -5.59
N TYR A 67 5.26 10.28 -4.61
CA TYR A 67 5.38 8.84 -4.49
C TYR A 67 4.01 8.19 -4.49
N LEU A 68 3.90 7.08 -5.20
CA LEU A 68 2.68 6.29 -5.29
C LEU A 68 2.71 5.19 -4.24
N LEU A 69 1.63 5.09 -3.48
CA LEU A 69 1.42 4.01 -2.51
C LEU A 69 0.42 3.02 -3.07
N GLY A 70 0.60 1.76 -2.72
CA GLY A 70 -0.34 0.74 -3.15
C GLY A 70 -0.09 -0.60 -2.47
N ARG A 71 -0.90 -1.57 -2.86
CA ARG A 71 -0.83 -2.94 -2.32
C ARG A 71 -0.86 -2.96 -0.80
N ILE A 72 -1.62 -2.03 -0.20
CA ILE A 72 -1.81 -1.97 1.25
C ILE A 72 -2.84 -3.02 1.63
N ALA A 73 -2.43 -3.95 2.46
CA ALA A 73 -3.26 -5.09 2.83
C ALA A 73 -2.98 -5.54 4.26
N VAL A 74 -4.03 -5.99 4.94
CA VAL A 74 -3.95 -6.57 6.29
C VAL A 74 -4.69 -7.90 6.24
N LEU A 75 -4.07 -8.95 6.79
CA LEU A 75 -4.75 -10.25 6.88
C LEU A 75 -6.04 -10.10 7.69
N LYS A 76 -7.08 -10.82 7.28
CA LYS A 76 -8.43 -10.70 7.84
C LYS A 76 -8.44 -10.81 9.37
N GLU A 77 -7.67 -11.75 9.92
CA GLU A 77 -7.62 -12.01 11.37
C GLU A 77 -6.96 -10.88 12.15
N TYR A 78 -6.23 -10.00 11.47
CA TYR A 78 -5.47 -8.90 12.08
C TYR A 78 -6.10 -7.53 11.84
N ARG A 79 -7.27 -7.46 11.22
CA ARG A 79 -7.97 -6.20 11.01
C ARG A 79 -8.52 -5.66 12.33
N LYS A 80 -8.80 -4.35 12.37
CA LYS A 80 -9.25 -3.62 13.55
C LYS A 80 -8.17 -3.45 14.63
N GLN A 81 -6.90 -3.64 14.26
CA GLN A 81 -5.74 -3.40 15.14
C GLN A 81 -4.91 -2.22 14.65
N HIS A 82 -5.46 -1.39 13.77
CA HIS A 82 -4.80 -0.21 13.21
C HIS A 82 -3.52 -0.52 12.43
N LEU A 83 -3.36 -1.74 11.92
CA LEU A 83 -2.16 -2.11 11.17
C LEU A 83 -2.08 -1.42 9.81
N GLY A 84 -3.22 -1.17 9.17
CA GLY A 84 -3.25 -0.40 7.91
C GLY A 84 -2.73 1.02 8.10
N ALA A 85 -3.14 1.68 9.18
CA ALA A 85 -2.64 3.01 9.52
C ALA A 85 -1.14 2.98 9.83
N LYS A 86 -0.66 1.91 10.46
CA LYS A 86 0.76 1.72 10.74
C LYS A 86 1.57 1.56 9.45
N ILE A 87 1.05 0.80 8.50
CA ILE A 87 1.68 0.65 7.17
C ILE A 87 1.76 2.02 6.49
N LEU A 88 0.68 2.80 6.48
CA LEU A 88 0.72 4.15 5.90
C LEU A 88 1.79 5.01 6.56
N GLU A 89 1.90 4.98 7.88
CA GLU A 89 2.92 5.73 8.61
C GLU A 89 4.33 5.32 8.18
N LEU A 90 4.59 4.01 8.07
CA LEU A 90 5.89 3.50 7.62
C LEU A 90 6.22 4.00 6.21
N LEU A 91 5.25 3.94 5.30
CA LEU A 91 5.44 4.40 3.93
C LEU A 91 5.65 5.91 3.87
N GLU A 92 4.86 6.68 4.60
CA GLU A 92 4.98 8.15 4.62
C GLU A 92 6.33 8.59 5.20
N ASN A 93 6.80 7.93 6.26
CA ASN A 93 8.11 8.23 6.82
C ASN A 93 9.23 7.94 5.83
N LYS A 94 9.10 6.86 5.06
CA LYS A 94 10.06 6.55 4.00
C LYS A 94 10.06 7.62 2.90
N ILE A 95 8.89 8.09 2.51
CA ILE A 95 8.79 9.19 1.54
C ILE A 95 9.53 10.42 2.04
N LYS A 96 9.37 10.77 3.30
CA LYS A 96 10.06 11.92 3.90
C LYS A 96 11.59 11.71 3.91
N ASP A 97 12.04 10.50 4.21
CA ASP A 97 13.46 10.14 4.16
C ASP A 97 14.04 10.30 2.74
N LEU A 98 13.22 10.10 1.73
CA LEU A 98 13.60 10.25 0.33
C LEU A 98 13.39 11.70 -0.18
N ASN A 99 13.08 12.63 0.71
CA ASN A 99 12.79 14.03 0.39
C ASN A 99 11.52 14.22 -0.45
N GLY A 100 10.60 13.26 -0.38
CA GLY A 100 9.29 13.37 -1.04
C GLY A 100 8.37 14.34 -0.30
N LYS A 101 7.42 14.92 -1.02
CA LYS A 101 6.49 15.93 -0.49
C LYS A 101 5.03 15.52 -0.60
N LYS A 102 4.73 14.51 -1.41
CA LYS A 102 3.37 14.14 -1.70
C LYS A 102 3.22 12.62 -1.81
N ALA A 103 2.20 12.09 -1.16
CA ALA A 103 1.79 10.70 -1.28
C ALA A 103 0.51 10.64 -2.10
N GLU A 104 0.46 9.72 -3.06
CA GLU A 104 -0.71 9.53 -3.92
C GLU A 104 -1.05 8.03 -3.94
N LEU A 105 -2.33 7.71 -3.98
CA LEU A 105 -2.76 6.32 -4.06
C LEU A 105 -4.08 6.20 -4.81
N SER A 106 -4.37 4.98 -5.24
CA SER A 106 -5.64 4.61 -5.86
C SER A 106 -6.44 3.81 -4.84
N ALA A 107 -7.46 4.44 -4.26
CA ALA A 107 -8.25 3.84 -3.20
C ALA A 107 -9.46 3.11 -3.74
N GLN A 108 -9.67 1.86 -3.31
CA GLN A 108 -10.97 1.22 -3.49
C GLN A 108 -12.02 2.08 -2.79
N ILE A 109 -13.19 2.24 -3.40
CA ILE A 109 -14.22 3.13 -2.85
C ILE A 109 -14.59 2.75 -1.41
N SER A 110 -14.62 1.45 -1.11
CA SER A 110 -14.92 0.97 0.25
C SER A 110 -13.87 1.37 1.29
N ALA A 111 -12.66 1.76 0.85
CA ALA A 111 -11.56 2.14 1.74
C ALA A 111 -11.37 3.66 1.86
N VAL A 112 -12.15 4.46 1.16
CA VAL A 112 -12.00 5.92 1.16
C VAL A 112 -12.03 6.49 2.57
N GLY A 113 -12.99 6.06 3.40
CA GLY A 113 -13.10 6.55 4.77
C GLY A 113 -11.85 6.27 5.62
N PHE A 114 -11.25 5.10 5.42
CA PHE A 114 -10.01 4.75 6.10
C PHE A 114 -8.88 5.72 5.73
N TYR A 115 -8.73 6.00 4.43
CA TYR A 115 -7.69 6.93 3.98
C TYR A 115 -7.96 8.36 4.41
N GLU A 116 -9.23 8.79 4.41
CA GLU A 116 -9.59 10.13 4.90
C GLU A 116 -9.20 10.33 6.35
N LYS A 117 -9.38 9.32 7.19
CA LYS A 117 -8.95 9.38 8.59
C LYS A 117 -7.44 9.51 8.74
N SER A 118 -6.69 9.06 7.76
CA SER A 118 -5.23 9.17 7.75
C SER A 118 -4.73 10.44 7.06
N GLY A 119 -5.62 11.34 6.68
CA GLY A 119 -5.26 12.64 6.12
C GLY A 119 -5.27 12.73 4.61
N TYR A 120 -5.72 11.69 3.93
CA TYR A 120 -5.83 11.70 2.47
C TYR A 120 -7.15 12.34 2.04
N HIS A 121 -7.16 12.93 0.85
CA HIS A 121 -8.39 13.48 0.27
C HIS A 121 -8.53 13.07 -1.19
N LYS A 122 -9.77 12.92 -1.62
CA LYS A 122 -10.11 12.49 -2.98
C LYS A 122 -9.71 13.54 -4.01
N GLN A 123 -9.28 13.09 -5.19
CA GLN A 123 -8.97 13.95 -6.32
C GLN A 123 -9.43 13.26 -7.62
N GLY A 124 -10.26 13.96 -8.40
CA GLY A 124 -10.74 13.44 -9.68
C GLY A 124 -11.95 12.53 -9.57
N ASP A 125 -12.20 11.77 -10.63
CA ASP A 125 -13.38 10.95 -10.78
C ASP A 125 -13.13 9.49 -10.43
N VAL A 126 -14.21 8.76 -10.12
CA VAL A 126 -14.17 7.32 -9.91
C VAL A 126 -13.81 6.61 -11.23
N TYR A 127 -13.01 5.57 -11.15
CA TYR A 127 -12.66 4.73 -12.29
C TYR A 127 -12.60 3.26 -11.87
N PHE A 128 -12.58 2.36 -12.86
CA PHE A 128 -12.49 0.92 -12.59
C PHE A 128 -11.06 0.44 -12.73
N ASP A 129 -10.63 -0.37 -11.77
CA ASP A 129 -9.43 -1.19 -11.85
C ASP A 129 -9.91 -2.65 -11.74
N GLU A 130 -9.83 -3.37 -12.84
CA GLU A 130 -10.51 -4.65 -13.05
C GLU A 130 -12.01 -4.43 -12.83
N TYR A 131 -12.66 -5.14 -11.89
CA TYR A 131 -14.10 -4.95 -11.64
C TYR A 131 -14.39 -4.00 -10.48
N CYS A 132 -13.37 -3.48 -9.84
CA CYS A 132 -13.50 -2.71 -8.59
C CYS A 132 -13.39 -1.21 -8.86
N GLN A 133 -14.31 -0.43 -8.27
CA GLN A 133 -14.28 1.03 -8.39
C GLN A 133 -13.20 1.62 -7.48
N HIS A 134 -12.42 2.55 -8.04
CA HIS A 134 -11.33 3.24 -7.36
C HIS A 134 -11.43 4.75 -7.54
N ILE A 135 -10.76 5.49 -6.66
CA ILE A 135 -10.58 6.93 -6.79
C ILE A 135 -9.17 7.30 -6.32
N LYS A 136 -8.57 8.27 -7.01
CA LYS A 136 -7.26 8.79 -6.58
C LYS A 136 -7.41 9.58 -5.29
N MET A 137 -6.47 9.37 -4.36
CA MET A 137 -6.39 10.15 -3.13
C MET A 137 -4.98 10.65 -2.93
N ILE A 138 -4.83 11.83 -2.35
CA ILE A 138 -3.53 12.47 -2.12
C ILE A 138 -3.41 12.98 -0.70
N LYS A 139 -2.15 13.08 -0.25
CA LYS A 139 -1.79 13.70 1.03
C LYS A 139 -0.46 14.42 0.86
N TYR A 140 -0.41 15.69 1.26
CA TYR A 140 0.85 16.44 1.31
C TYR A 140 1.56 16.15 2.63
N LEU A 141 2.85 15.90 2.55
CA LEU A 141 3.66 15.52 3.71
C LEU A 141 4.57 16.64 4.20
#